data_3a12c162097e0b268d9af2bfff60e453
#
_entry.id   3a12c162097e0b268d9af2bfff60e453
#
_cell.length_a   1.000
_cell.length_b   1.000
_cell.length_c   1.000
_cell.angle_alpha   90.00
_cell.angle_beta   90.00
_cell.angle_gamma   90.00
#
_symmetry.space_group_name_H-M   'P 1'
#
loop_
_entity.id
_entity.type
_entity.pdbx_description
1 polymer ?
#
loop_
_entity_poly.entity_id
_entity_poly.type
_entity_poly.pdbx_seq_one_letter_code
_entity_poly.pdbx_strand_id
1 'polypeptide(L)'
;MNKTAKTFLFKFLLLPIIIAIDFSPTYGQKSSSYHPNPVLGFVDGKQVTFEDVRNKKTNDLSQQLYQQLSVRMMEYSIKKLAAKYSEINLTPEKKVTLKEIVAFFEQNNLQERGTLDQLRPQIKQFLQQQIRNQHLLNQYSLALEKGWVVSHLKPPSELMLAGNIKTGYLRGNKKASVILLEFSDYQCPFCGRVQPTISRLINDYKDRVAFGYRHFPLSFHKEADEAAIAAECAREQDKFLELHLLLYIRQKAQTSSDLKNYAREIKVRSPEKFDKCLDSEKFRGLVEQDIKDGSKLGITGTPGFLIGAFNPKTGEIKGEVLSGAQPYNVFKKTLDKYLSRQ
;
A
#
# COMPACT_ATOMS: atom_id res chain seq x y z
N MET A 1 25.89 42.69 12.05
CA MET A 1 25.35 41.56 12.82
C MET A 1 24.19 40.99 12.02
N ASN A 2 24.51 40.03 11.17
CA ASN A 2 23.57 39.41 10.19
C ASN A 2 22.88 38.21 10.80
N LYS A 3 21.56 38.27 10.96
CA LYS A 3 20.72 37.07 11.17
C LYS A 3 20.06 36.72 9.83
N THR A 4 20.67 35.78 9.11
CA THR A 4 20.08 35.11 7.95
C THR A 4 18.93 34.23 8.42
N ALA A 5 17.72 34.65 8.17
CA ALA A 5 16.52 33.81 8.29
C ALA A 5 16.58 32.72 7.23
N LYS A 6 16.88 31.50 7.62
CA LYS A 6 16.69 30.30 6.78
C LYS A 6 15.18 30.06 6.66
N THR A 7 14.64 30.45 5.51
CA THR A 7 13.29 30.08 5.08
C THR A 7 13.29 28.58 4.79
N PHE A 8 12.87 27.76 5.76
CA PHE A 8 12.56 26.36 5.54
C PHE A 8 11.25 26.29 4.74
N LEU A 9 11.37 26.03 3.45
CA LEU A 9 10.25 25.65 2.61
C LEU A 9 9.73 24.29 3.11
N PHE A 10 8.67 24.33 3.93
CA PHE A 10 7.90 23.15 4.29
C PHE A 10 7.19 22.64 3.03
N LYS A 11 7.76 21.64 2.37
CA LYS A 11 7.01 20.78 1.50
C LYS A 11 6.03 19.99 2.36
N PHE A 12 4.81 20.52 2.52
CA PHE A 12 3.67 19.70 2.86
C PHE A 12 3.59 18.60 1.79
N LEU A 13 3.94 17.39 2.15
CA LEU A 13 3.49 16.22 1.42
C LEU A 13 1.96 16.13 1.68
N LEU A 14 1.24 16.96 0.93
CA LEU A 14 -0.18 16.74 0.67
C LEU A 14 -0.24 15.43 -0.12
N LEU A 15 -0.35 14.31 0.59
CA LEU A 15 -0.97 13.16 -0.06
C LEU A 15 -2.36 13.64 -0.49
N PRO A 16 -2.64 13.70 -1.80
CA PRO A 16 -4.02 13.90 -2.21
C PRO A 16 -4.80 12.73 -1.61
N ILE A 17 -5.84 13.04 -0.84
CA ILE A 17 -6.88 12.05 -0.55
C ILE A 17 -7.45 11.73 -1.92
N ILE A 18 -6.97 10.64 -2.50
CA ILE A 18 -7.47 10.10 -3.75
C ILE A 18 -8.82 9.51 -3.39
N ILE A 19 -9.87 10.30 -3.56
CA ILE A 19 -11.21 9.75 -3.64
C ILE A 19 -11.20 8.96 -4.94
N ALA A 20 -11.13 7.63 -4.82
CA ALA A 20 -11.35 6.75 -5.95
C ALA A 20 -12.79 6.99 -6.41
N ILE A 21 -12.96 7.79 -7.43
CA ILE A 21 -14.24 7.97 -8.10
C ILE A 21 -14.39 6.71 -8.95
N ASP A 22 -15.29 5.84 -8.52
CA ASP A 22 -15.68 4.68 -9.30
C ASP A 22 -16.60 5.17 -10.43
N PHE A 23 -15.99 5.44 -11.59
CA PHE A 23 -16.71 5.76 -12.81
C PHE A 23 -17.17 4.49 -13.50
N SER A 24 -18.02 3.70 -12.87
CA SER A 24 -18.69 2.60 -13.57
C SER A 24 -19.70 3.18 -14.54
N PRO A 25 -19.53 3.05 -15.86
CA PRO A 25 -20.48 3.57 -16.83
C PRO A 25 -21.71 2.65 -16.89
N THR A 26 -22.79 3.06 -16.27
CA THR A 26 -24.10 2.49 -16.57
C THR A 26 -24.72 3.30 -17.71
N TYR A 27 -24.38 2.97 -18.95
CA TYR A 27 -25.28 3.18 -20.09
C TYR A 27 -24.66 2.51 -21.34
N GLY A 28 -25.47 1.67 -22.01
CA GLY A 28 -25.07 0.98 -23.23
C GLY A 28 -24.79 1.95 -24.39
N GLN A 29 -23.54 2.08 -24.77
CA GLN A 29 -23.14 2.65 -26.05
C GLN A 29 -22.11 1.77 -26.74
N LYS A 30 -22.29 1.57 -28.06
CA LYS A 30 -21.37 0.86 -28.95
C LYS A 30 -19.95 1.42 -28.77
N SER A 31 -19.03 0.56 -28.38
CA SER A 31 -17.65 0.90 -28.12
C SER A 31 -16.93 1.34 -29.39
N SER A 32 -16.48 2.60 -29.45
CA SER A 32 -15.32 2.91 -30.27
C SER A 32 -14.12 2.22 -29.62
N SER A 33 -13.36 1.49 -30.40
CA SER A 33 -12.26 0.63 -29.93
C SER A 33 -11.08 1.46 -29.40
N TYR A 34 -11.18 1.93 -28.16
CA TYR A 34 -10.00 2.27 -27.41
C TYR A 34 -9.38 0.95 -26.96
N HIS A 35 -8.26 0.54 -27.56
CA HIS A 35 -7.50 -0.61 -27.10
C HIS A 35 -6.82 -0.24 -25.78
N PRO A 36 -7.19 -0.85 -24.65
CA PRO A 36 -6.56 -0.59 -23.36
C PRO A 36 -5.09 -1.05 -23.30
N ASN A 37 -4.63 -1.71 -24.34
CA ASN A 37 -3.29 -2.29 -24.47
C ASN A 37 -2.68 -1.89 -25.84
N PRO A 38 -2.12 -0.68 -25.97
CA PRO A 38 -1.58 -0.21 -27.25
C PRO A 38 -0.38 -1.05 -27.69
N VAL A 39 -0.30 -1.26 -29.00
CA VAL A 39 0.88 -1.88 -29.64
C VAL A 39 2.04 -0.88 -29.56
N LEU A 40 3.15 -1.30 -28.98
CA LEU A 40 4.36 -0.48 -28.82
C LEU A 40 5.37 -0.73 -29.95
N GLY A 41 5.31 -1.91 -30.60
CA GLY A 41 6.22 -2.29 -31.64
C GLY A 41 6.18 -3.76 -31.96
N PHE A 42 7.23 -4.24 -32.65
CA PHE A 42 7.41 -5.64 -32.99
C PHE A 42 8.83 -6.08 -32.65
N VAL A 43 8.96 -7.30 -32.11
CA VAL A 43 10.23 -7.96 -31.85
C VAL A 43 10.19 -9.31 -32.54
N ASP A 44 11.10 -9.56 -33.45
CA ASP A 44 11.15 -10.78 -34.27
C ASP A 44 9.80 -11.10 -34.94
N GLY A 45 9.18 -10.09 -35.53
CA GLY A 45 7.87 -10.17 -36.19
C GLY A 45 6.67 -10.35 -35.25
N LYS A 46 6.88 -10.48 -33.94
CA LYS A 46 5.82 -10.60 -32.95
C LYS A 46 5.46 -9.25 -32.37
N GLN A 47 4.16 -8.99 -32.30
CA GLN A 47 3.62 -7.77 -31.71
C GLN A 47 3.99 -7.67 -30.22
N VAL A 48 4.51 -6.52 -29.81
CA VAL A 48 4.76 -6.17 -28.41
C VAL A 48 3.77 -5.08 -28.01
N THR A 49 3.02 -5.34 -26.98
CA THR A 49 1.99 -4.46 -26.42
C THR A 49 2.46 -3.80 -25.11
N PHE A 50 1.69 -2.84 -24.60
CA PHE A 50 1.98 -2.24 -23.30
C PHE A 50 1.95 -3.29 -22.18
N GLU A 51 1.04 -4.27 -22.22
CA GLU A 51 0.96 -5.33 -21.20
C GLU A 51 2.22 -6.22 -21.19
N ASP A 52 2.88 -6.43 -22.33
CA ASP A 52 4.09 -7.25 -22.40
C ASP A 52 5.30 -6.59 -21.69
N VAL A 53 5.32 -5.27 -21.65
CA VAL A 53 6.41 -4.47 -21.01
C VAL A 53 5.97 -3.82 -19.70
N ARG A 54 4.74 -4.04 -19.29
CA ARG A 54 4.14 -3.44 -18.10
C ARG A 54 4.82 -3.96 -16.83
N ASN A 55 5.19 -3.03 -15.96
CA ASN A 55 5.73 -3.31 -14.64
C ASN A 55 5.13 -2.32 -13.61
N LYS A 56 5.52 -2.45 -12.34
CA LYS A 56 5.00 -1.57 -11.28
C LYS A 56 5.18 -0.10 -11.60
N LYS A 57 6.37 0.32 -12.08
CA LYS A 57 6.66 1.73 -12.39
C LYS A 57 5.78 2.27 -13.53
N THR A 58 5.67 1.54 -14.63
CA THR A 58 4.81 1.93 -15.76
C THR A 58 3.34 1.92 -15.39
N ASN A 59 2.91 1.00 -14.54
CA ASN A 59 1.55 0.97 -14.02
C ASN A 59 1.27 2.20 -13.13
N ASP A 60 2.15 2.52 -12.19
CA ASP A 60 2.00 3.68 -11.30
C ASP A 60 1.92 4.98 -12.11
N LEU A 61 2.75 5.12 -13.15
CA LEU A 61 2.69 6.26 -14.08
C LEU A 61 1.36 6.32 -14.86
N SER A 62 0.85 5.17 -15.31
CA SER A 62 -0.45 5.10 -16.00
C SER A 62 -1.60 5.50 -15.08
N GLN A 63 -1.57 5.05 -13.82
CA GLN A 63 -2.55 5.45 -12.81
C GLN A 63 -2.48 6.94 -12.51
N GLN A 64 -1.28 7.50 -12.36
CA GLN A 64 -1.08 8.93 -12.16
C GLN A 64 -1.59 9.75 -13.35
N LEU A 65 -1.29 9.32 -14.57
CA LEU A 65 -1.78 9.98 -15.79
C LEU A 65 -3.31 9.95 -15.86
N TYR A 66 -3.92 8.80 -15.61
CA TYR A 66 -5.38 8.67 -15.57
C TYR A 66 -6.02 9.61 -14.56
N GLN A 67 -5.47 9.68 -13.34
CA GLN A 67 -5.94 10.59 -12.30
C GLN A 67 -5.83 12.05 -12.72
N GLN A 68 -4.69 12.45 -13.27
CA GLN A 68 -4.49 13.84 -13.76
C GLN A 68 -5.47 14.17 -14.89
N LEU A 69 -5.65 13.29 -15.85
CA LEU A 69 -6.59 13.50 -16.96
C LEU A 69 -8.04 13.56 -16.44
N SER A 70 -8.42 12.74 -15.47
CA SER A 70 -9.75 12.75 -14.87
C SER A 70 -10.06 14.08 -14.17
N VAL A 71 -9.12 14.58 -13.36
CA VAL A 71 -9.22 15.89 -12.70
C VAL A 71 -9.32 17.02 -13.73
N ARG A 72 -8.43 17.03 -14.74
CA ARG A 72 -8.43 18.04 -15.77
C ARG A 72 -9.70 18.04 -16.62
N MET A 73 -10.21 16.86 -16.96
CA MET A 73 -11.47 16.71 -17.67
C MET A 73 -12.64 17.24 -16.84
N MET A 74 -12.70 16.92 -15.56
CA MET A 74 -13.69 17.45 -14.63
C MET A 74 -13.65 18.99 -14.60
N GLU A 75 -12.47 19.58 -14.31
CA GLU A 75 -12.31 21.03 -14.23
C GLU A 75 -12.71 21.73 -15.53
N TYR A 76 -12.25 21.21 -16.67
CA TYR A 76 -12.58 21.75 -17.98
C TYR A 76 -14.09 21.70 -18.27
N SER A 77 -14.71 20.52 -18.02
CA SER A 77 -16.12 20.30 -18.27
C SER A 77 -16.99 21.26 -17.44
N ILE A 78 -16.74 21.31 -16.12
CA ILE A 78 -17.53 22.16 -15.21
C ILE A 78 -17.36 23.63 -15.54
N LYS A 79 -16.15 24.09 -15.87
CA LYS A 79 -15.92 25.47 -16.31
C LYS A 79 -16.72 25.82 -17.58
N LYS A 80 -16.78 24.90 -18.55
CA LYS A 80 -17.54 25.10 -19.80
C LYS A 80 -19.05 25.07 -19.54
N LEU A 81 -19.51 24.15 -18.72
CA LEU A 81 -20.93 23.97 -18.42
C LEU A 81 -21.49 25.10 -17.56
N ALA A 82 -20.74 25.64 -16.61
CA ALA A 82 -21.14 26.80 -15.81
C ALA A 82 -21.43 28.06 -16.64
N ALA A 83 -20.82 28.18 -17.80
CA ALA A 83 -21.15 29.28 -18.74
C ALA A 83 -22.46 29.04 -19.51
N LYS A 84 -23.02 27.82 -19.49
CA LYS A 84 -24.20 27.43 -20.28
C LYS A 84 -25.40 27.07 -19.41
N TYR A 85 -25.18 26.47 -18.25
CA TYR A 85 -26.20 25.93 -17.37
C TYR A 85 -26.10 26.58 -16.00
N SER A 86 -27.18 27.26 -15.56
CA SER A 86 -27.28 27.95 -14.26
C SER A 86 -27.22 26.98 -13.07
N GLU A 87 -27.54 25.71 -13.29
CA GLU A 87 -27.51 24.65 -12.29
C GLU A 87 -26.05 24.27 -11.91
N ILE A 88 -25.06 24.62 -12.75
CA ILE A 88 -23.63 24.36 -12.48
C ILE A 88 -23.01 25.57 -11.81
N ASN A 89 -22.57 25.39 -10.56
CA ASN A 89 -21.95 26.44 -9.77
C ASN A 89 -20.48 26.08 -9.47
N LEU A 90 -19.55 27.01 -9.71
CA LEU A 90 -18.10 26.82 -9.47
C LEU A 90 -17.70 27.09 -8.01
N THR A 91 -18.53 27.76 -7.25
CA THR A 91 -18.20 28.23 -5.90
C THR A 91 -19.05 27.51 -4.86
N PRO A 92 -18.44 26.79 -3.91
CA PRO A 92 -19.21 26.17 -2.84
C PRO A 92 -19.80 27.23 -1.90
N GLU A 93 -21.02 27.03 -1.47
CA GLU A 93 -21.67 27.89 -0.46
C GLU A 93 -21.08 27.66 0.93
N LYS A 94 -20.66 26.42 1.21
CA LYS A 94 -20.10 26.04 2.49
C LYS A 94 -18.73 26.72 2.75
N LYS A 95 -18.63 27.41 3.91
CA LYS A 95 -17.38 28.03 4.38
C LYS A 95 -16.80 27.22 5.55
N VAL A 96 -15.47 27.20 5.66
CA VAL A 96 -14.79 26.58 6.79
C VAL A 96 -15.02 27.36 8.05
N THR A 97 -15.52 26.70 9.10
CA THR A 97 -15.76 27.27 10.42
C THR A 97 -14.56 27.08 11.35
N LEU A 98 -14.48 27.89 12.41
CA LEU A 98 -13.47 27.71 13.45
C LEU A 98 -13.59 26.33 14.12
N LYS A 99 -14.80 25.85 14.36
CA LYS A 99 -15.08 24.53 14.94
C LYS A 99 -14.47 23.39 14.09
N GLU A 100 -14.56 23.47 12.77
CA GLU A 100 -13.96 22.47 11.86
C GLU A 100 -12.42 22.54 11.88
N ILE A 101 -11.85 23.75 12.02
CA ILE A 101 -10.39 23.91 12.12
C ILE A 101 -9.86 23.30 13.42
N VAL A 102 -10.54 23.57 14.55
CA VAL A 102 -10.19 22.99 15.86
C VAL A 102 -10.30 21.47 15.84
N ALA A 103 -11.44 20.96 15.35
CA ALA A 103 -11.65 19.51 15.25
C ALA A 103 -10.58 18.83 14.37
N PHE A 104 -10.22 19.44 13.23
CA PHE A 104 -9.16 18.92 12.36
C PHE A 104 -7.79 18.91 13.07
N PHE A 105 -7.46 19.99 13.80
CA PHE A 105 -6.22 20.11 14.55
C PHE A 105 -6.08 19.01 15.61
N GLU A 106 -7.15 18.75 16.37
CA GLU A 106 -7.19 17.75 17.43
C GLU A 106 -7.16 16.32 16.87
N GLN A 107 -8.02 16.01 15.89
CA GLN A 107 -8.13 14.68 15.29
C GLN A 107 -6.85 14.20 14.59
N ASN A 108 -6.01 15.14 14.13
CA ASN A 108 -4.75 14.81 13.45
C ASN A 108 -3.51 14.98 14.34
N ASN A 109 -3.69 15.18 15.65
CA ASN A 109 -2.62 15.35 16.64
C ASN A 109 -1.59 16.42 16.21
N LEU A 110 -2.07 17.54 15.68
CA LEU A 110 -1.19 18.58 15.14
C LEU A 110 -0.49 19.42 16.23
N GLN A 111 -0.82 19.20 17.50
CA GLN A 111 -0.16 19.83 18.67
C GLN A 111 1.35 19.58 18.68
N GLU A 112 1.78 18.42 18.16
CA GLU A 112 3.20 18.06 18.02
C GLU A 112 3.94 18.91 16.98
N ARG A 113 3.21 19.60 16.09
CA ARG A 113 3.76 20.37 14.96
C ARG A 113 3.72 21.88 15.18
N GLY A 114 2.94 22.33 16.16
CA GLY A 114 2.81 23.75 16.50
C GLY A 114 1.49 24.07 17.17
N THR A 115 1.31 25.34 17.53
CA THR A 115 0.06 25.80 18.15
C THR A 115 -1.06 25.93 17.11
N LEU A 116 -2.30 25.89 17.58
CA LEU A 116 -3.48 26.08 16.72
C LEU A 116 -3.40 27.42 15.96
N ASP A 117 -2.95 28.49 16.61
CA ASP A 117 -2.87 29.81 15.96
C ASP A 117 -1.84 29.84 14.82
N GLN A 118 -0.70 29.16 14.99
CA GLN A 118 0.33 29.03 13.97
C GLN A 118 -0.15 28.22 12.75
N LEU A 119 -0.93 27.16 12.98
CA LEU A 119 -1.37 26.22 11.92
C LEU A 119 -2.75 26.57 11.34
N ARG A 120 -3.52 27.45 12.00
CA ARG A 120 -4.88 27.85 11.58
C ARG A 120 -4.99 28.28 10.11
N PRO A 121 -4.10 29.14 9.56
CA PRO A 121 -4.22 29.54 8.17
C PRO A 121 -4.07 28.37 7.20
N GLN A 122 -3.12 27.48 7.46
CA GLN A 122 -2.84 26.30 6.62
C GLN A 122 -3.99 25.27 6.69
N ILE A 123 -4.50 25.01 7.91
CA ILE A 123 -5.65 24.11 8.12
C ILE A 123 -6.88 24.69 7.41
N LYS A 124 -7.13 25.99 7.55
CA LYS A 124 -8.25 26.65 6.85
C LYS A 124 -8.13 26.51 5.34
N GLN A 125 -6.97 26.79 4.79
CA GLN A 125 -6.70 26.64 3.35
C GLN A 125 -6.91 25.20 2.88
N PHE A 126 -6.41 24.23 3.63
CA PHE A 126 -6.58 22.81 3.33
C PHE A 126 -8.07 22.40 3.32
N LEU A 127 -8.82 22.76 4.36
CA LEU A 127 -10.25 22.44 4.46
C LEU A 127 -11.07 23.17 3.38
N GLN A 128 -10.72 24.41 3.04
CA GLN A 128 -11.34 25.14 1.94
C GLN A 128 -11.13 24.43 0.60
N GLN A 129 -9.91 23.94 0.37
CA GLN A 129 -9.60 23.18 -0.84
C GLN A 129 -10.36 21.85 -0.89
N GLN A 130 -10.51 21.16 0.24
CA GLN A 130 -11.35 19.94 0.31
C GLN A 130 -12.82 20.23 -0.03
N ILE A 131 -13.40 21.27 0.58
CA ILE A 131 -14.78 21.68 0.29
C ILE A 131 -14.94 22.00 -1.20
N ARG A 132 -14.00 22.75 -1.78
CA ARG A 132 -14.01 23.09 -3.19
C ARG A 132 -13.94 21.86 -4.09
N ASN A 133 -13.02 20.95 -3.79
CA ASN A 133 -12.87 19.72 -4.56
C ASN A 133 -14.13 18.87 -4.51
N GLN A 134 -14.71 18.68 -3.32
CA GLN A 134 -15.96 17.94 -3.16
C GLN A 134 -17.12 18.60 -3.90
N HIS A 135 -17.20 19.91 -3.86
CA HIS A 135 -18.20 20.66 -4.60
C HIS A 135 -18.09 20.44 -6.10
N LEU A 136 -16.88 20.58 -6.68
CA LEU A 136 -16.65 20.34 -8.11
C LEU A 136 -16.95 18.89 -8.52
N LEU A 137 -16.66 17.92 -7.66
CA LEU A 137 -17.03 16.52 -7.87
C LEU A 137 -18.57 16.36 -7.94
N ASN A 138 -19.30 16.96 -7.03
CA ASN A 138 -20.77 16.90 -7.02
C ASN A 138 -21.36 17.54 -8.28
N GLN A 139 -20.82 18.69 -8.71
CA GLN A 139 -21.22 19.35 -9.94
C GLN A 139 -20.92 18.50 -11.19
N TYR A 140 -19.76 17.81 -11.20
CA TYR A 140 -19.40 16.90 -12.28
C TYR A 140 -20.29 15.66 -12.32
N SER A 141 -20.64 15.10 -11.17
CA SER A 141 -21.60 13.98 -11.08
C SER A 141 -22.96 14.38 -11.64
N LEU A 142 -23.47 15.57 -11.27
CA LEU A 142 -24.70 16.10 -11.82
C LEU A 142 -24.62 16.24 -13.36
N ALA A 143 -23.52 16.75 -13.88
CA ALA A 143 -23.32 16.90 -15.32
C ALA A 143 -23.28 15.56 -16.07
N LEU A 144 -22.71 14.50 -15.45
CA LEU A 144 -22.73 13.14 -15.98
C LEU A 144 -24.16 12.56 -15.98
N GLU A 145 -24.90 12.72 -14.89
CA GLU A 145 -26.30 12.26 -14.75
C GLU A 145 -27.23 12.91 -15.76
N LYS A 146 -27.03 14.21 -16.02
CA LYS A 146 -27.79 14.97 -17.02
C LYS A 146 -27.36 14.65 -18.48
N GLY A 147 -26.30 13.85 -18.67
CA GLY A 147 -25.76 13.55 -19.99
C GLY A 147 -25.03 14.73 -20.68
N TRP A 148 -24.75 15.81 -19.94
CA TRP A 148 -24.02 16.96 -20.47
C TRP A 148 -22.51 16.70 -20.64
N VAL A 149 -22.00 15.68 -19.97
CA VAL A 149 -20.64 15.17 -20.12
C VAL A 149 -20.71 13.67 -20.42
N VAL A 150 -19.96 13.26 -21.42
CA VAL A 150 -19.68 11.85 -21.72
C VAL A 150 -18.17 11.66 -21.60
N SER A 151 -17.74 10.83 -20.67
CA SER A 151 -16.31 10.51 -20.49
C SER A 151 -15.97 9.19 -21.16
N HIS A 152 -14.92 9.23 -22.00
CA HIS A 152 -14.30 8.03 -22.58
C HIS A 152 -13.02 7.63 -21.84
N LEU A 153 -12.66 8.33 -20.74
CA LEU A 153 -11.52 7.96 -19.91
C LEU A 153 -11.84 6.63 -19.20
N LYS A 154 -10.96 5.66 -19.38
CA LYS A 154 -11.01 4.39 -18.67
C LYS A 154 -9.83 4.29 -17.73
N PRO A 155 -10.02 3.80 -16.49
CA PRO A 155 -8.89 3.54 -15.62
C PRO A 155 -7.97 2.49 -16.27
N PRO A 156 -6.65 2.59 -16.09
CA PRO A 156 -5.75 1.54 -16.50
C PRO A 156 -6.16 0.21 -15.88
N SER A 157 -5.98 -0.88 -16.61
CA SER A 157 -6.20 -2.21 -16.07
C SER A 157 -5.34 -2.43 -14.82
N GLU A 158 -5.84 -3.21 -13.88
CA GLU A 158 -5.06 -3.52 -12.67
C GLU A 158 -3.81 -4.32 -13.03
N LEU A 159 -2.66 -3.92 -12.49
CA LEU A 159 -1.43 -4.69 -12.63
C LEU A 159 -1.49 -5.91 -11.70
N MET A 160 -1.70 -7.07 -12.30
CA MET A 160 -1.66 -8.35 -11.59
C MET A 160 -0.24 -8.91 -11.62
N LEU A 161 0.43 -8.87 -10.49
CA LEU A 161 1.76 -9.42 -10.34
C LEU A 161 1.70 -10.89 -9.95
N ALA A 162 2.62 -11.69 -10.48
CA ALA A 162 2.76 -13.09 -10.13
C ALA A 162 3.87 -13.26 -9.09
N GLY A 163 3.54 -13.85 -7.97
CA GLY A 163 4.47 -14.21 -6.90
C GLY A 163 4.27 -15.65 -6.45
N ASN A 164 5.05 -16.07 -5.47
CA ASN A 164 4.92 -17.39 -4.86
C ASN A 164 5.30 -17.33 -3.39
N ILE A 165 4.54 -18.04 -2.54
CA ILE A 165 4.84 -18.14 -1.12
C ILE A 165 6.13 -18.94 -0.85
N LYS A 166 6.44 -19.93 -1.71
CA LYS A 166 7.60 -20.84 -1.59
C LYS A 166 7.77 -21.35 -0.16
N THR A 167 8.90 -20.97 0.46
CA THR A 167 9.28 -21.32 1.82
C THR A 167 8.74 -20.38 2.88
N GLY A 168 7.95 -19.36 2.52
CA GLY A 168 7.39 -18.40 3.46
C GLY A 168 6.54 -19.04 4.56
N TYR A 169 6.45 -18.39 5.70
CA TYR A 169 5.64 -18.85 6.82
C TYR A 169 4.17 -18.54 6.61
N LEU A 170 3.28 -19.53 6.79
CA LEU A 170 1.83 -19.39 6.57
C LEU A 170 1.05 -19.45 7.89
N ARG A 171 0.09 -18.53 8.04
CA ARG A 171 -0.91 -18.46 9.12
C ARG A 171 -2.33 -18.40 8.52
N GLY A 172 -3.35 -18.52 9.36
CA GLY A 172 -4.74 -18.52 8.94
C GLY A 172 -5.11 -19.78 8.17
N ASN A 173 -6.05 -19.67 7.23
CA ASN A 173 -6.47 -20.80 6.41
C ASN A 173 -5.45 -21.10 5.30
N LYS A 174 -4.57 -22.05 5.52
CA LYS A 174 -3.55 -22.45 4.53
C LYS A 174 -4.12 -23.03 3.22
N LYS A 175 -5.43 -23.35 3.19
CA LYS A 175 -6.15 -23.86 2.02
C LYS A 175 -6.99 -22.75 1.34
N ALA A 176 -6.95 -21.53 1.86
CA ALA A 176 -7.69 -20.41 1.28
C ALA A 176 -7.24 -20.15 -0.15
N SER A 177 -8.13 -19.58 -0.94
CA SER A 177 -7.88 -19.16 -2.33
C SER A 177 -7.48 -17.68 -2.44
N VAL A 178 -7.41 -16.97 -1.31
CA VAL A 178 -6.88 -15.60 -1.20
C VAL A 178 -5.78 -15.56 -0.16
N ILE A 179 -4.72 -14.80 -0.45
CA ILE A 179 -3.59 -14.61 0.46
C ILE A 179 -3.23 -13.13 0.60
N LEU A 180 -2.77 -12.77 1.79
CA LEU A 180 -1.96 -11.59 2.06
C LEU A 180 -0.55 -12.08 2.38
N LEU A 181 0.41 -11.82 1.49
CA LEU A 181 1.83 -12.13 1.69
C LEU A 181 2.58 -10.85 2.05
N GLU A 182 3.15 -10.81 3.26
CA GLU A 182 3.97 -9.72 3.78
C GLU A 182 5.46 -10.00 3.49
N PHE A 183 6.16 -9.00 2.96
CA PHE A 183 7.62 -8.89 2.89
C PHE A 183 8.08 -7.85 3.90
N SER A 184 8.86 -8.25 4.88
CA SER A 184 9.06 -7.43 6.07
C SER A 184 10.45 -7.58 6.67
N ASP A 185 10.79 -6.61 7.54
CA ASP A 185 12.09 -6.45 8.19
C ASP A 185 11.89 -6.23 9.68
N TYR A 186 12.56 -7.01 10.51
CA TYR A 186 12.39 -6.96 11.95
C TYR A 186 12.91 -5.68 12.62
N GLN A 187 13.85 -4.97 11.99
CA GLN A 187 14.33 -3.68 12.48
C GLN A 187 13.56 -2.47 11.92
N CYS A 188 12.69 -2.68 10.92
CA CYS A 188 11.92 -1.60 10.33
C CYS A 188 10.79 -1.11 11.26
N PRO A 189 10.79 0.18 11.68
CA PRO A 189 9.74 0.70 12.59
C PRO A 189 8.34 0.64 11.98
N PHE A 190 8.23 0.77 10.65
CA PHE A 190 6.94 0.67 9.96
C PHE A 190 6.40 -0.76 9.94
N CYS A 191 7.30 -1.77 9.90
CA CYS A 191 6.94 -3.17 10.01
C CYS A 191 6.39 -3.50 11.41
N GLY A 192 7.03 -3.02 12.46
CA GLY A 192 6.48 -3.15 13.82
C GLY A 192 5.13 -2.46 13.98
N ARG A 193 4.98 -1.25 13.41
CA ARG A 193 3.74 -0.46 13.50
C ARG A 193 2.55 -1.13 12.82
N VAL A 194 2.75 -1.88 11.76
CA VAL A 194 1.65 -2.54 11.02
C VAL A 194 1.17 -3.83 11.71
N GLN A 195 1.96 -4.45 12.59
CA GLN A 195 1.62 -5.75 13.20
C GLN A 195 0.27 -5.79 13.94
N PRO A 196 -0.17 -4.74 14.68
CA PRO A 196 -1.53 -4.72 15.23
C PRO A 196 -2.61 -4.79 14.14
N THR A 197 -2.40 -4.12 13.01
CA THR A 197 -3.32 -4.19 11.86
C THR A 197 -3.35 -5.59 11.25
N ILE A 198 -2.19 -6.22 11.05
CA ILE A 198 -2.09 -7.60 10.54
C ILE A 198 -2.76 -8.59 11.50
N SER A 199 -2.54 -8.45 12.80
CA SER A 199 -3.17 -9.28 13.82
C SER A 199 -4.69 -9.17 13.79
N ARG A 200 -5.23 -7.96 13.63
CA ARG A 200 -6.66 -7.74 13.45
C ARG A 200 -7.19 -8.39 12.17
N LEU A 201 -6.49 -8.22 11.05
CA LEU A 201 -6.87 -8.86 9.77
C LEU A 201 -6.89 -10.39 9.90
N ILE A 202 -5.89 -10.98 10.57
CA ILE A 202 -5.87 -12.43 10.81
C ILE A 202 -7.11 -12.87 11.59
N ASN A 203 -7.51 -12.14 12.62
CA ASN A 203 -8.70 -12.46 13.42
C ASN A 203 -9.99 -12.35 12.59
N ASP A 204 -10.11 -11.29 11.77
CA ASP A 204 -11.33 -11.01 11.00
C ASP A 204 -11.50 -11.94 9.78
N TYR A 205 -10.37 -12.46 9.23
CA TYR A 205 -10.33 -13.24 7.99
C TYR A 205 -9.75 -14.64 8.11
N LYS A 206 -9.43 -15.12 9.31
CA LYS A 206 -8.68 -16.37 9.58
C LYS A 206 -9.18 -17.61 8.82
N ASP A 207 -10.49 -17.70 8.59
CA ASP A 207 -11.12 -18.84 7.92
C ASP A 207 -11.21 -18.69 6.41
N ARG A 208 -10.93 -17.50 5.86
CA ARG A 208 -11.13 -17.15 4.45
C ARG A 208 -9.85 -16.79 3.72
N VAL A 209 -8.81 -16.37 4.45
CA VAL A 209 -7.57 -15.82 3.91
C VAL A 209 -6.36 -16.55 4.49
N ALA A 210 -5.39 -16.85 3.64
CA ALA A 210 -4.04 -17.22 4.08
C ALA A 210 -3.23 -15.96 4.36
N PHE A 211 -2.37 -16.01 5.39
CA PHE A 211 -1.44 -14.93 5.72
C PHE A 211 -0.03 -15.48 5.61
N GLY A 212 0.73 -14.95 4.67
CA GLY A 212 2.11 -15.34 4.41
C GLY A 212 3.09 -14.30 4.92
N TYR A 213 4.29 -14.75 5.28
CA TYR A 213 5.40 -13.90 5.66
C TYR A 213 6.67 -14.35 4.95
N ARG A 214 7.41 -13.38 4.39
CA ARG A 214 8.75 -13.57 3.80
C ARG A 214 9.67 -12.45 4.27
N HIS A 215 10.95 -12.75 4.36
CA HIS A 215 11.96 -11.81 4.84
C HIS A 215 12.33 -10.79 3.75
N PHE A 216 12.51 -9.54 4.16
CA PHE A 216 13.03 -8.49 3.29
C PHE A 216 13.86 -7.50 4.10
N PRO A 217 14.95 -7.95 4.75
CA PRO A 217 15.83 -7.08 5.49
C PRO A 217 16.42 -5.99 4.59
N LEU A 218 16.44 -4.75 5.08
CA LEU A 218 16.97 -3.60 4.35
C LEU A 218 18.45 -3.43 4.70
N SER A 219 19.28 -3.17 3.71
CA SER A 219 20.73 -3.14 3.83
C SER A 219 21.30 -2.12 4.84
N PHE A 220 20.50 -1.14 5.25
CA PHE A 220 20.89 -0.15 6.27
C PHE A 220 20.45 -0.54 7.70
N HIS A 221 19.76 -1.67 7.87
CA HIS A 221 19.41 -2.26 9.17
C HIS A 221 20.41 -3.37 9.49
N LYS A 222 21.33 -3.08 10.42
CA LYS A 222 22.56 -3.89 10.63
C LYS A 222 22.30 -5.33 11.04
N GLU A 223 21.31 -5.57 11.91
CA GLU A 223 21.03 -6.89 12.48
C GLU A 223 19.79 -7.55 11.82
N ALA A 224 19.17 -6.91 10.82
CA ALA A 224 17.94 -7.40 10.22
C ALA A 224 18.11 -8.73 9.48
N ASP A 225 19.24 -8.94 8.80
CA ASP A 225 19.58 -10.21 8.15
C ASP A 225 19.68 -11.34 9.19
N GLU A 226 20.41 -11.08 10.26
CA GLU A 226 20.64 -12.07 11.32
C GLU A 226 19.34 -12.39 12.07
N ALA A 227 18.49 -11.37 12.32
CA ALA A 227 17.17 -11.56 12.90
C ALA A 227 16.24 -12.39 11.99
N ALA A 228 16.32 -12.22 10.68
CA ALA A 228 15.60 -13.04 9.71
C ALA A 228 16.06 -14.51 9.76
N ILE A 229 17.38 -14.74 9.78
CA ILE A 229 17.97 -16.08 9.92
C ILE A 229 17.56 -16.72 11.26
N ALA A 230 17.59 -15.96 12.36
CA ALA A 230 17.16 -16.43 13.67
C ALA A 230 15.69 -16.90 13.67
N ALA A 231 14.79 -16.17 13.00
CA ALA A 231 13.39 -16.56 12.88
C ALA A 231 13.24 -17.93 12.19
N GLU A 232 14.02 -18.19 11.14
CA GLU A 232 14.03 -19.49 10.45
C GLU A 232 14.69 -20.60 11.31
N CYS A 233 15.73 -20.29 12.09
CA CYS A 233 16.30 -21.23 13.06
C CYS A 233 15.28 -21.62 14.15
N ALA A 234 14.45 -20.66 14.59
CA ALA A 234 13.36 -20.95 15.50
C ALA A 234 12.24 -21.79 14.82
N ARG A 235 12.00 -21.54 13.51
CA ARG A 235 11.04 -22.31 12.71
C ARG A 235 11.37 -23.80 12.64
N GLU A 236 12.62 -24.18 12.55
CA GLU A 236 13.06 -25.59 12.61
C GLU A 236 12.67 -26.29 13.92
N GLN A 237 12.38 -25.49 14.94
CA GLN A 237 12.00 -25.98 16.27
C GLN A 237 10.55 -25.64 16.63
N ASP A 238 9.71 -25.32 15.63
CA ASP A 238 8.29 -24.95 15.75
C ASP A 238 8.05 -23.67 16.58
N LYS A 239 9.05 -22.75 16.62
CA LYS A 239 9.03 -21.52 17.42
C LYS A 239 9.09 -20.24 16.57
N PHE A 240 8.74 -20.32 15.28
CA PHE A 240 8.77 -19.15 14.40
C PHE A 240 7.91 -18.01 14.93
N LEU A 241 6.66 -18.29 15.27
CA LEU A 241 5.71 -17.25 15.64
C LEU A 241 6.10 -16.54 16.92
N GLU A 242 6.54 -17.28 17.91
CA GLU A 242 6.97 -16.73 19.18
C GLU A 242 8.17 -15.79 19.00
N LEU A 243 9.18 -16.21 18.22
CA LEU A 243 10.33 -15.36 17.94
C LEU A 243 9.95 -14.17 17.06
N HIS A 244 9.16 -14.39 16.02
CA HIS A 244 8.65 -13.34 15.13
C HIS A 244 7.96 -12.19 15.89
N LEU A 245 7.06 -12.50 16.82
CA LEU A 245 6.38 -11.50 17.63
C LEU A 245 7.36 -10.78 18.58
N LEU A 246 8.27 -11.53 19.20
CA LEU A 246 9.27 -10.97 20.12
C LEU A 246 10.22 -10.00 19.42
N LEU A 247 10.66 -10.32 18.19
CA LEU A 247 11.52 -9.47 17.39
C LEU A 247 10.86 -8.11 17.06
N TYR A 248 9.55 -8.10 16.76
CA TYR A 248 8.84 -6.85 16.56
C TYR A 248 8.62 -6.04 17.84
N ILE A 249 8.53 -6.69 18.99
CA ILE A 249 8.47 -5.99 20.29
C ILE A 249 9.83 -5.39 20.64
N ARG A 250 10.92 -6.07 20.28
CA ARG A 250 12.30 -5.71 20.68
C ARG A 250 13.17 -5.29 19.49
N GLN A 251 12.64 -4.43 18.62
CA GLN A 251 13.30 -4.02 17.37
C GLN A 251 14.70 -3.41 17.53
N LYS A 252 15.02 -2.86 18.71
CA LYS A 252 16.30 -2.19 18.99
C LYS A 252 17.36 -3.11 19.62
N ALA A 253 17.01 -4.34 19.94
CA ALA A 253 17.90 -5.31 20.60
C ALA A 253 17.84 -6.64 19.82
N GLN A 254 18.61 -6.72 18.74
CA GLN A 254 18.62 -7.87 17.82
C GLN A 254 20.06 -8.29 17.46
N THR A 255 21.02 -8.06 18.37
CA THR A 255 22.37 -8.61 18.23
C THR A 255 22.33 -10.12 18.32
N SER A 256 23.36 -10.82 17.82
CA SER A 256 23.48 -12.29 17.93
C SER A 256 23.26 -12.79 19.35
N SER A 257 23.82 -12.09 20.34
CA SER A 257 23.60 -12.40 21.76
C SER A 257 22.13 -12.27 22.18
N ASP A 258 21.45 -11.20 21.74
CA ASP A 258 20.03 -11.00 22.03
C ASP A 258 19.18 -12.13 21.42
N LEU A 259 19.44 -12.47 20.15
CA LEU A 259 18.72 -13.53 19.43
C LEU A 259 18.85 -14.89 20.09
N LYS A 260 20.07 -15.25 20.56
CA LYS A 260 20.31 -16.48 21.34
C LYS A 260 19.58 -16.46 22.67
N ASN A 261 19.53 -15.31 23.37
CA ASN A 261 18.75 -15.16 24.61
C ASN A 261 17.25 -15.29 24.35
N TYR A 262 16.73 -14.72 23.27
CA TYR A 262 15.33 -14.83 22.89
C TYR A 262 14.94 -16.28 22.57
N ALA A 263 15.80 -17.03 21.90
CA ALA A 263 15.57 -18.45 21.66
C ALA A 263 15.37 -19.25 22.97
N ARG A 264 16.16 -18.94 24.00
CA ARG A 264 15.99 -19.53 25.34
C ARG A 264 14.72 -19.08 26.02
N GLU A 265 14.40 -17.80 25.93
CA GLU A 265 13.17 -17.19 26.50
C GLU A 265 11.90 -17.84 25.92
N ILE A 266 11.84 -18.02 24.60
CA ILE A 266 10.70 -18.69 23.93
C ILE A 266 10.72 -20.21 24.06
N LYS A 267 11.72 -20.77 24.76
CA LYS A 267 11.87 -22.18 25.04
C LYS A 267 11.97 -23.03 23.76
N VAL A 268 12.95 -22.72 22.88
CA VAL A 268 13.28 -23.62 21.77
C VAL A 268 13.71 -24.98 22.33
N ARG A 269 13.43 -26.05 21.59
CA ARG A 269 13.72 -27.44 22.07
C ARG A 269 15.20 -27.70 22.33
N SER A 270 16.09 -27.12 21.53
CA SER A 270 17.55 -27.23 21.69
C SER A 270 18.20 -25.88 21.41
N PRO A 271 18.57 -25.12 22.45
CA PRO A 271 19.29 -23.86 22.30
C PRO A 271 20.62 -24.01 21.53
N GLU A 272 21.35 -25.13 21.73
CA GLU A 272 22.62 -25.39 21.07
C GLU A 272 22.46 -25.57 19.55
N LYS A 273 21.35 -26.23 19.12
CA LYS A 273 21.03 -26.34 17.67
C LYS A 273 20.63 -24.99 17.10
N PHE A 274 19.93 -24.17 17.86
CA PHE A 274 19.58 -22.81 17.44
C PHE A 274 20.84 -21.96 17.27
N ASP A 275 21.73 -21.97 18.28
CA ASP A 275 22.99 -21.21 18.25
C ASP A 275 23.85 -21.63 17.06
N LYS A 276 24.03 -22.94 16.82
CA LYS A 276 24.75 -23.45 15.65
C LYS A 276 24.11 -23.05 14.33
N CYS A 277 22.78 -23.08 14.23
CA CYS A 277 22.02 -22.66 13.05
C CYS A 277 22.25 -21.18 12.75
N LEU A 278 22.22 -20.33 13.78
CA LEU A 278 22.43 -18.89 13.67
C LEU A 278 23.88 -18.59 13.28
N ASP A 279 24.86 -19.15 14.02
CA ASP A 279 26.29 -18.90 13.80
C ASP A 279 26.77 -19.39 12.43
N SER A 280 26.17 -20.44 11.88
CA SER A 280 26.46 -20.93 10.53
C SER A 280 25.67 -20.21 9.43
N GLU A 281 24.84 -19.25 9.79
CA GLU A 281 23.96 -18.53 8.86
C GLU A 281 23.14 -19.45 7.94
N LYS A 282 22.69 -20.57 8.46
CA LYS A 282 22.07 -21.69 7.71
C LYS A 282 21.02 -21.24 6.70
N PHE A 283 20.24 -20.22 7.03
CA PHE A 283 19.13 -19.73 6.22
C PHE A 283 19.43 -18.46 5.42
N ARG A 284 20.70 -18.03 5.31
CA ARG A 284 21.07 -16.84 4.51
C ARG A 284 20.56 -16.94 3.07
N GLY A 285 20.77 -18.07 2.40
CA GLY A 285 20.29 -18.26 1.03
C GLY A 285 18.76 -18.18 0.88
N LEU A 286 18.00 -18.58 1.92
CA LEU A 286 16.54 -18.40 1.95
C LEU A 286 16.17 -16.91 2.03
N VAL A 287 16.81 -16.16 2.94
CA VAL A 287 16.57 -14.72 3.11
C VAL A 287 16.94 -13.95 1.83
N GLU A 288 18.07 -14.26 1.21
CA GLU A 288 18.47 -13.66 -0.07
C GLU A 288 17.47 -13.96 -1.20
N GLN A 289 16.93 -15.18 -1.24
CA GLN A 289 15.91 -15.54 -2.21
C GLN A 289 14.60 -14.78 -1.97
N ASP A 290 14.23 -14.57 -0.71
CA ASP A 290 13.08 -13.77 -0.33
C ASP A 290 13.21 -12.32 -0.81
N ILE A 291 14.39 -11.70 -0.61
CA ILE A 291 14.71 -10.36 -1.10
C ILE A 291 14.60 -10.30 -2.64
N LYS A 292 15.20 -11.27 -3.35
CA LYS A 292 15.13 -11.33 -4.82
C LYS A 292 13.71 -11.42 -5.34
N ASP A 293 12.88 -12.26 -4.72
CA ASP A 293 11.50 -12.44 -5.14
C ASP A 293 10.64 -11.21 -4.83
N GLY A 294 10.81 -10.57 -3.66
CA GLY A 294 10.15 -9.31 -3.33
C GLY A 294 10.56 -8.18 -4.28
N SER A 295 11.86 -8.10 -4.61
CA SER A 295 12.36 -7.10 -5.57
C SER A 295 11.77 -7.28 -6.98
N LYS A 296 11.58 -8.51 -7.45
CA LYS A 296 10.89 -8.79 -8.73
C LYS A 296 9.43 -8.32 -8.73
N LEU A 297 8.77 -8.32 -7.58
CA LEU A 297 7.44 -7.76 -7.40
C LEU A 297 7.43 -6.22 -7.30
N GLY A 298 8.60 -5.58 -7.41
CA GLY A 298 8.76 -4.13 -7.28
C GLY A 298 8.68 -3.63 -5.84
N ILE A 299 8.89 -4.50 -4.85
CA ILE A 299 9.03 -4.11 -3.45
C ILE A 299 10.44 -3.51 -3.30
N THR A 300 10.50 -2.27 -2.86
CA THR A 300 11.75 -1.49 -2.67
C THR A 300 11.92 -1.00 -1.24
N GLY A 301 11.00 -1.35 -0.35
CA GLY A 301 11.01 -0.99 1.07
C GLY A 301 9.97 -1.78 1.85
N THR A 302 10.06 -1.74 3.16
CA THR A 302 9.24 -2.56 4.06
C THR A 302 8.32 -1.72 4.95
N PRO A 303 7.14 -2.27 5.32
CA PRO A 303 6.59 -3.53 4.82
C PRO A 303 6.07 -3.40 3.37
N GLY A 304 6.17 -4.48 2.59
CA GLY A 304 5.53 -4.62 1.28
C GLY A 304 4.59 -5.82 1.30
N PHE A 305 3.47 -5.75 0.59
CA PHE A 305 2.46 -6.81 0.61
C PHE A 305 2.06 -7.20 -0.81
N LEU A 306 2.00 -8.49 -1.10
CA LEU A 306 1.31 -9.03 -2.28
C LEU A 306 -0.02 -9.63 -1.82
N ILE A 307 -1.13 -9.11 -2.34
CA ILE A 307 -2.48 -9.55 -1.97
C ILE A 307 -3.19 -10.02 -3.22
N GLY A 308 -3.75 -11.24 -3.21
CA GLY A 308 -4.39 -11.75 -4.41
C GLY A 308 -4.94 -13.16 -4.32
N ALA A 309 -5.32 -13.67 -5.49
CA ALA A 309 -5.71 -15.06 -5.66
C ALA A 309 -4.51 -15.97 -5.38
N PHE A 310 -4.76 -17.04 -4.64
CA PHE A 310 -3.75 -17.97 -4.15
C PHE A 310 -4.09 -19.40 -4.53
N ASN A 311 -3.11 -20.09 -5.08
CA ASN A 311 -3.19 -21.53 -5.29
C ASN A 311 -2.42 -22.25 -4.19
N PRO A 312 -3.09 -22.83 -3.18
CA PRO A 312 -2.42 -23.47 -2.05
C PRO A 312 -1.64 -24.74 -2.42
N LYS A 313 -1.89 -25.33 -3.60
CA LYS A 313 -1.16 -26.52 -4.09
C LYS A 313 0.19 -26.15 -4.72
N THR A 314 0.25 -25.07 -5.48
CA THR A 314 1.47 -24.62 -6.17
C THR A 314 2.19 -23.50 -5.42
N GLY A 315 1.53 -22.86 -4.46
CA GLY A 315 2.04 -21.68 -3.78
C GLY A 315 1.99 -20.40 -4.61
N GLU A 316 1.45 -20.44 -5.83
CA GLU A 316 1.36 -19.29 -6.72
C GLU A 316 0.35 -18.26 -6.23
N ILE A 317 0.71 -16.99 -6.41
CA ILE A 317 -0.11 -15.84 -6.05
C ILE A 317 -0.21 -14.93 -7.27
N LYS A 318 -1.44 -14.52 -7.62
CA LYS A 318 -1.70 -13.50 -8.64
C LYS A 318 -2.45 -12.35 -7.98
N GLY A 319 -1.82 -11.19 -7.91
CA GLY A 319 -2.39 -10.10 -7.12
C GLY A 319 -1.74 -8.75 -7.34
N GLU A 320 -2.06 -7.83 -6.48
CA GLU A 320 -1.54 -6.47 -6.47
C GLU A 320 -0.59 -6.24 -5.28
N VAL A 321 0.38 -5.34 -5.46
CA VAL A 321 1.33 -4.99 -4.41
C VAL A 321 0.87 -3.71 -3.70
N LEU A 322 0.71 -3.80 -2.39
CA LEU A 322 0.57 -2.64 -1.50
C LEU A 322 1.92 -2.34 -0.83
N SER A 323 2.31 -1.07 -0.80
CA SER A 323 3.57 -0.62 -0.18
C SER A 323 3.30 0.13 1.13
N GLY A 324 4.13 -0.15 2.12
CA GLY A 324 4.13 0.57 3.41
C GLY A 324 3.05 0.11 4.40
N ALA A 325 3.14 0.65 5.61
CA ALA A 325 2.20 0.37 6.70
C ALA A 325 0.84 1.05 6.44
N GLN A 326 0.00 0.40 5.64
CA GLN A 326 -1.32 0.90 5.28
C GLN A 326 -2.32 0.75 6.45
N PRO A 327 -3.35 1.61 6.52
CA PRO A 327 -4.42 1.45 7.50
C PRO A 327 -5.31 0.22 7.18
N TYR A 328 -5.98 -0.31 8.20
CA TYR A 328 -6.83 -1.51 8.11
C TYR A 328 -7.83 -1.51 6.95
N ASN A 329 -8.50 -0.37 6.70
CA ASN A 329 -9.52 -0.26 5.65
C ASN A 329 -8.96 -0.45 4.23
N VAL A 330 -7.68 -0.13 3.98
CA VAL A 330 -7.01 -0.36 2.70
C VAL A 330 -6.81 -1.86 2.47
N PHE A 331 -6.28 -2.57 3.47
CA PHE A 331 -6.16 -4.03 3.42
C PHE A 331 -7.51 -4.72 3.26
N LYS A 332 -8.50 -4.29 4.07
CA LYS A 332 -9.88 -4.81 4.02
C LYS A 332 -10.46 -4.69 2.61
N LYS A 333 -10.40 -3.51 2.00
CA LYS A 333 -10.90 -3.26 0.65
C LYS A 333 -10.25 -4.19 -0.37
N THR A 334 -8.93 -4.36 -0.28
CA THR A 334 -8.19 -5.23 -1.20
C THR A 334 -8.55 -6.71 -1.00
N LEU A 335 -8.61 -7.19 0.24
CA LEU A 335 -8.99 -8.57 0.54
C LEU A 335 -10.43 -8.88 0.10
N ASP A 336 -11.39 -8.00 0.42
CA ASP A 336 -12.79 -8.17 0.05
C ASP A 336 -12.97 -8.22 -1.49
N LYS A 337 -12.21 -7.42 -2.23
CA LYS A 337 -12.17 -7.45 -3.71
C LYS A 337 -11.78 -8.83 -4.26
N TYR A 338 -10.77 -9.49 -3.67
CA TYR A 338 -10.36 -10.82 -4.13
C TYR A 338 -11.31 -11.91 -3.64
N LEU A 339 -11.88 -11.78 -2.46
CA LEU A 339 -12.89 -12.70 -1.94
C LEU A 339 -14.20 -12.66 -2.75
N SER A 340 -14.59 -11.51 -3.29
CA SER A 340 -15.80 -11.36 -4.10
C SER A 340 -15.66 -11.89 -5.53
N ARG A 341 -14.45 -12.22 -5.98
CA ARG A 341 -14.16 -12.76 -7.32
C ARG A 341 -14.15 -14.30 -7.36
N GLN A 342 -14.40 -14.93 -6.24
CA GLN A 342 -14.46 -16.39 -6.06
C GLN A 342 -15.88 -16.87 -5.98
#